data_f48dd44c55084ffec022a7ad48473c17
#
_entry.id   f48dd44c55084ffec022a7ad48473c17
#
_cell.length_a   1.000
_cell.length_b   1.000
_cell.length_c   1.000
_cell.angle_alpha   90.00
_cell.angle_beta   90.00
_cell.angle_gamma   90.00
#
_symmetry.space_group_name_H-M   'P 1'
#
loop_
_entity.id
_entity.type
_entity.pdbx_description
1 polymer ?
#
loop_
_entity_poly.entity_id
_entity_poly.type
_entity_poly.pdbx_seq_one_letter_code
_entity_poly.pdbx_strand_id
1 'polypeptide(L)'
;MRKILFTLAALLPVFAGCRQNTAATTEKAFTFTGDEVRVLASSPIAGRLVVEPVSAGSYDASFRTVGSVRPMAGRMAEVAVPFAGRITRALVRLGDQVRAGQPIFEMSSPDFYEAVREYFENQVADKNAAASLKRREAMFEAGILSEREIEEARAEADNARNAYQMSRMALSVYHVDLDRLQPGAPITVTAPISGRVVACQLTPGQYLKEDADPVATIAELSRVWVSAQVREGQIGRVGKAGSLAEVLPDAAPDSPVEGKIVYVGEILDEQTRSTEVMLECANADRQLRPGMFVTVVFHAPQASALLIPAKAVFQGEQSRYVYVELDPLHFERRPVRVESAGEGQVCVLSGLSEGERIIADGGIYLSE
;
A
#
# COMPACT_ATOMS: atom_id res chain seq x y z
N MET A 1 -82.03 -19.84 -4.87
CA MET A 1 -83.34 -19.42 -4.35
C MET A 1 -83.44 -17.93 -4.32
N ARG A 2 -84.44 -17.40 -4.95
CA ARG A 2 -85.13 -16.11 -4.87
C ARG A 2 -84.27 -14.87 -5.24
N LYS A 3 -84.44 -14.31 -6.47
CA LYS A 3 -85.51 -13.53 -7.09
C LYS A 3 -85.93 -12.30 -6.25
N ILE A 4 -85.78 -11.12 -6.86
CA ILE A 4 -86.92 -10.16 -7.20
C ILE A 4 -86.18 -8.80 -7.43
N LEU A 5 -86.09 -8.17 -8.55
CA LEU A 5 -86.99 -7.65 -9.58
C LEU A 5 -87.66 -6.31 -9.18
N PHE A 6 -87.65 -5.36 -10.15
CA PHE A 6 -88.53 -4.19 -10.38
C PHE A 6 -88.04 -2.86 -9.79
N THR A 7 -88.16 -1.72 -10.42
CA THR A 7 -88.63 -1.15 -11.70
C THR A 7 -88.24 0.38 -11.65
N LEU A 8 -87.78 0.89 -12.73
CA LEU A 8 -88.41 1.84 -13.68
C LEU A 8 -88.87 3.21 -13.09
N ALA A 9 -88.28 4.26 -13.54
CA ALA A 9 -88.98 5.41 -14.19
C ALA A 9 -88.08 6.57 -14.58
N ALA A 10 -88.21 6.94 -15.78
CA ALA A 10 -87.62 8.05 -16.51
C ALA A 10 -88.06 9.39 -15.98
N LEU A 11 -87.15 10.43 -16.15
CA LEU A 11 -87.56 11.72 -16.73
C LEU A 11 -86.28 12.59 -17.05
N LEU A 12 -86.10 12.90 -18.31
CA LEU A 12 -85.28 14.04 -18.77
C LEU A 12 -85.95 15.37 -18.36
N PRO A 13 -85.13 16.47 -18.20
CA PRO A 13 -84.90 17.31 -19.37
C PRO A 13 -83.49 17.90 -19.47
N VAL A 14 -83.11 18.06 -20.67
CA VAL A 14 -82.09 18.88 -21.34
C VAL A 14 -81.94 20.26 -20.71
N PHE A 15 -80.67 20.63 -20.35
CA PHE A 15 -80.19 21.97 -20.48
C PHE A 15 -78.79 21.93 -21.10
N ALA A 16 -78.73 22.36 -22.34
CA ALA A 16 -77.55 22.72 -23.06
C ALA A 16 -76.89 23.95 -22.41
N GLY A 17 -75.69 23.78 -21.85
CA GLY A 17 -74.83 24.85 -21.44
C GLY A 17 -73.45 24.60 -22.08
N CYS A 18 -73.25 25.16 -23.27
CA CYS A 18 -71.93 25.29 -23.88
C CYS A 18 -71.03 26.14 -22.94
N ARG A 19 -70.23 25.49 -22.16
CA ARG A 19 -69.07 26.11 -21.59
C ARG A 19 -67.88 25.83 -22.52
N GLN A 20 -67.53 26.79 -23.36
CA GLN A 20 -66.26 26.87 -24.07
C GLN A 20 -65.16 26.72 -23.03
N ASN A 21 -64.62 25.53 -22.95
CA ASN A 21 -63.36 25.32 -22.26
C ASN A 21 -62.30 25.88 -23.18
N THR A 22 -61.97 27.16 -22.97
CA THR A 22 -60.75 27.75 -23.54
C THR A 22 -59.62 26.91 -22.96
N ALA A 23 -59.13 25.98 -23.76
CA ALA A 23 -57.83 25.35 -23.49
C ALA A 23 -56.83 26.49 -23.43
N ALA A 24 -56.47 26.86 -22.23
CA ALA A 24 -55.28 27.70 -22.04
C ALA A 24 -54.13 26.91 -22.71
N THR A 25 -53.74 27.37 -23.87
CA THR A 25 -52.51 26.97 -24.52
C THR A 25 -51.41 27.32 -23.51
N THR A 26 -50.96 26.36 -22.74
CA THR A 26 -49.80 26.53 -21.88
C THR A 26 -48.65 26.82 -22.84
N GLU A 27 -48.35 28.11 -23.07
CA GLU A 27 -47.16 28.50 -23.80
C GLU A 27 -46.02 27.78 -23.11
N LYS A 28 -45.30 26.90 -23.86
CA LYS A 28 -44.13 26.19 -23.34
C LYS A 28 -43.20 27.25 -22.78
N ALA A 29 -42.89 27.19 -21.52
CA ALA A 29 -42.05 28.13 -20.79
C ALA A 29 -40.68 28.35 -21.44
N PHE A 30 -40.25 27.41 -22.27
CA PHE A 30 -39.02 27.44 -23.06
C PHE A 30 -39.17 26.56 -24.30
N THR A 31 -38.30 26.73 -25.30
CA THR A 31 -38.26 25.92 -26.52
C THR A 31 -36.85 25.42 -26.76
N PHE A 32 -36.74 24.14 -27.17
CA PHE A 32 -35.47 23.54 -27.63
C PHE A 32 -35.40 23.59 -29.15
N THR A 33 -34.20 23.93 -29.65
CA THR A 33 -33.86 23.86 -31.08
C THR A 33 -32.47 23.24 -31.17
N GLY A 34 -32.40 21.87 -31.20
CA GLY A 34 -31.15 21.15 -31.06
C GLY A 34 -30.56 21.34 -29.65
N ASP A 35 -29.33 21.80 -29.57
CA ASP A 35 -28.66 22.09 -28.29
C ASP A 35 -28.97 23.48 -27.72
N GLU A 36 -29.72 24.32 -28.43
CA GLU A 36 -30.11 25.67 -27.98
C GLU A 36 -31.43 25.65 -27.23
N VAL A 37 -31.51 26.44 -26.17
CA VAL A 37 -32.70 26.62 -25.32
C VAL A 37 -33.02 28.12 -25.25
N ARG A 38 -34.22 28.47 -25.68
CA ARG A 38 -34.75 29.84 -25.55
C ARG A 38 -35.83 29.87 -24.49
N VAL A 39 -35.67 30.72 -23.51
CA VAL A 39 -36.61 30.92 -22.43
C VAL A 39 -37.44 32.16 -22.77
N LEU A 40 -38.77 32.04 -22.70
CA LEU A 40 -39.65 33.19 -22.91
C LEU A 40 -39.51 34.20 -21.77
N ALA A 41 -39.34 35.46 -22.07
CA ALA A 41 -39.20 36.53 -21.06
C ALA A 41 -40.42 36.64 -20.12
N SER A 42 -41.60 36.22 -20.61
CA SER A 42 -42.84 36.14 -19.82
C SER A 42 -42.92 34.92 -18.90
N SER A 43 -41.97 33.99 -19.03
CA SER A 43 -41.98 32.73 -18.27
C SER A 43 -41.55 32.96 -16.82
N PRO A 44 -42.25 32.35 -15.85
CA PRO A 44 -41.83 32.37 -14.44
C PRO A 44 -40.43 31.76 -14.21
N ILE A 45 -39.93 30.93 -15.15
CA ILE A 45 -38.62 30.34 -15.10
C ILE A 45 -37.51 31.36 -15.30
N ALA A 46 -37.74 32.39 -16.16
CA ALA A 46 -36.76 33.43 -16.43
C ALA A 46 -36.22 34.12 -15.16
N GLY A 47 -37.08 34.34 -14.17
CA GLY A 47 -36.71 34.96 -12.90
C GLY A 47 -36.03 33.98 -11.88
N ARG A 48 -35.96 32.68 -12.20
CA ARG A 48 -35.34 31.66 -11.35
C ARG A 48 -33.96 31.24 -11.83
N LEU A 49 -33.59 31.68 -13.02
CA LEU A 49 -32.26 31.39 -13.57
C LEU A 49 -31.23 32.37 -13.02
N VAL A 50 -30.22 31.89 -12.37
CA VAL A 50 -29.08 32.68 -11.92
C VAL A 50 -27.93 32.44 -12.89
N VAL A 51 -27.55 33.52 -13.59
CA VAL A 51 -26.46 33.46 -14.58
C VAL A 51 -25.24 34.15 -14.00
N GLU A 52 -24.11 33.45 -13.95
CA GLU A 52 -22.84 33.94 -13.40
C GLU A 52 -21.73 33.78 -14.41
N PRO A 53 -20.71 34.66 -14.40
CA PRO A 53 -19.53 34.48 -15.22
C PRO A 53 -18.66 33.39 -14.65
N VAL A 54 -18.06 32.56 -15.52
CA VAL A 54 -17.03 31.58 -15.16
C VAL A 54 -15.76 32.32 -14.82
N SER A 55 -15.21 32.07 -13.64
CA SER A 55 -13.98 32.69 -13.15
C SER A 55 -12.92 31.70 -12.82
N ALA A 56 -11.66 32.08 -12.99
CA ALA A 56 -10.55 31.33 -12.50
C ALA A 56 -10.49 31.40 -10.97
N GLY A 57 -10.27 30.27 -10.34
CA GLY A 57 -10.08 30.13 -8.90
C GLY A 57 -8.99 29.10 -8.57
N SER A 58 -8.51 29.12 -7.34
CA SER A 58 -7.62 28.08 -6.84
C SER A 58 -8.43 27.05 -6.07
N TYR A 59 -8.15 25.78 -6.27
CA TYR A 59 -8.76 24.68 -5.53
C TYR A 59 -7.71 23.70 -5.03
N ASP A 60 -8.04 23.01 -3.96
CA ASP A 60 -7.23 21.90 -3.46
C ASP A 60 -7.44 20.68 -4.37
N ALA A 61 -6.44 20.39 -5.18
CA ALA A 61 -6.44 19.26 -6.11
C ALA A 61 -6.04 17.95 -5.42
N SER A 62 -6.31 17.81 -4.12
CA SER A 62 -6.05 16.58 -3.38
C SER A 62 -6.84 15.40 -3.96
N PHE A 63 -6.26 14.22 -3.88
CA PHE A 63 -6.95 12.99 -4.23
C PHE A 63 -6.65 11.89 -3.21
N ARG A 64 -7.57 10.92 -3.10
CA ARG A 64 -7.48 9.79 -2.18
C ARG A 64 -7.25 8.51 -2.94
N THR A 65 -6.43 7.65 -2.36
CA THR A 65 -6.21 6.30 -2.87
C THR A 65 -6.05 5.30 -1.74
N VAL A 66 -6.21 4.01 -2.06
CA VAL A 66 -6.01 2.93 -1.10
C VAL A 66 -4.53 2.58 -1.03
N GLY A 67 -4.04 2.33 0.17
CA GLY A 67 -2.70 1.82 0.43
C GLY A 67 -2.73 0.65 1.39
N SER A 68 -1.60 -0.02 1.49
CA SER A 68 -1.36 -1.09 2.46
C SER A 68 -0.09 -0.84 3.26
N VAL A 69 -0.14 -1.11 4.56
CA VAL A 69 1.02 -0.98 5.45
C VAL A 69 1.93 -2.18 5.27
N ARG A 70 3.23 -1.93 5.08
CA ARG A 70 4.26 -2.96 4.93
C ARG A 70 5.42 -2.71 5.90
N PRO A 71 6.11 -3.75 6.37
CA PRO A 71 7.35 -3.56 7.10
C PRO A 71 8.41 -2.96 6.18
N MET A 72 9.30 -2.15 6.73
CA MET A 72 10.44 -1.64 5.98
C MET A 72 11.43 -2.79 5.69
N ALA A 73 12.08 -2.74 4.53
CA ALA A 73 13.11 -3.71 4.18
C ALA A 73 14.22 -3.73 5.25
N GLY A 74 14.64 -4.94 5.64
CA GLY A 74 15.65 -5.14 6.68
C GLY A 74 15.15 -4.90 8.12
N ARG A 75 13.88 -4.53 8.32
CA ARG A 75 13.30 -4.31 9.65
C ARG A 75 12.33 -5.41 10.09
N MET A 76 12.25 -6.46 9.33
CA MET A 76 11.54 -7.68 9.69
C MET A 76 12.44 -8.87 9.30
N ALA A 77 12.59 -9.82 10.19
CA ALA A 77 13.39 -10.99 9.98
C ALA A 77 12.66 -12.23 10.53
N GLU A 78 12.71 -13.27 9.76
CA GLU A 78 12.21 -14.59 10.12
C GLU A 78 13.36 -15.41 10.69
N VAL A 79 13.10 -16.08 11.80
CA VAL A 79 14.08 -16.95 12.48
C VAL A 79 13.76 -18.38 12.11
N ALA A 80 14.53 -18.92 11.16
CA ALA A 80 14.47 -20.33 10.76
C ALA A 80 15.39 -21.18 11.62
N VAL A 81 15.19 -22.49 11.59
CA VAL A 81 16.12 -23.46 12.21
C VAL A 81 17.29 -23.72 11.27
N PRO A 82 18.54 -23.67 11.76
CA PRO A 82 19.71 -23.88 10.92
C PRO A 82 19.99 -25.37 10.63
N PHE A 83 19.42 -26.27 11.43
CA PHE A 83 19.57 -27.72 11.32
C PHE A 83 18.29 -28.43 11.71
N ALA A 84 18.10 -29.65 11.22
CA ALA A 84 17.08 -30.54 11.76
C ALA A 84 17.40 -30.89 13.22
N GLY A 85 16.41 -30.85 14.10
CA GLY A 85 16.63 -31.12 15.51
C GLY A 85 15.48 -30.83 16.43
N ARG A 86 15.71 -30.98 17.72
CA ARG A 86 14.70 -30.79 18.76
C ARG A 86 14.95 -29.51 19.53
N ILE A 87 13.93 -28.66 19.68
CA ILE A 87 13.98 -27.51 20.57
C ILE A 87 14.12 -27.97 22.00
N THR A 88 15.19 -27.56 22.66
CA THR A 88 15.44 -27.90 24.07
C THR A 88 14.89 -26.85 24.99
N ARG A 89 14.96 -25.54 24.60
CA ARG A 89 14.54 -24.45 25.43
C ARG A 89 14.12 -23.24 24.57
N ALA A 90 12.97 -22.65 24.86
CA ALA A 90 12.57 -21.35 24.35
C ALA A 90 13.01 -20.27 25.35
N LEU A 91 13.70 -19.24 24.86
CA LEU A 91 14.26 -18.16 25.69
C LEU A 91 13.47 -16.86 25.55
N VAL A 92 12.57 -16.78 24.56
CA VAL A 92 11.71 -15.60 24.30
C VAL A 92 10.25 -16.03 24.14
N ARG A 93 9.37 -15.06 24.27
CA ARG A 93 7.91 -15.21 24.10
C ARG A 93 7.38 -14.18 23.10
N LEU A 94 6.19 -14.42 22.59
CA LEU A 94 5.46 -13.44 21.79
C LEU A 94 5.35 -12.12 22.53
N GLY A 95 5.73 -11.04 21.88
CA GLY A 95 5.70 -9.68 22.43
C GLY A 95 6.98 -9.22 23.10
N ASP A 96 7.95 -10.11 23.32
CA ASP A 96 9.23 -9.74 23.94
C ASP A 96 10.05 -8.81 23.03
N GLN A 97 10.76 -7.87 23.67
CA GLN A 97 11.74 -7.01 22.99
C GLN A 97 13.10 -7.72 22.99
N VAL A 98 13.71 -7.83 21.84
CA VAL A 98 15.02 -8.49 21.67
C VAL A 98 16.02 -7.56 20.97
N ARG A 99 17.31 -7.79 21.21
CA ARG A 99 18.41 -7.13 20.52
C ARG A 99 19.04 -8.09 19.53
N ALA A 100 19.64 -7.57 18.46
CA ALA A 100 20.43 -8.37 17.55
C ALA A 100 21.51 -9.15 18.32
N GLY A 101 21.69 -10.45 18.01
CA GLY A 101 22.59 -11.37 18.72
C GLY A 101 22.03 -11.93 20.04
N GLN A 102 20.88 -11.49 20.53
CA GLN A 102 20.26 -12.05 21.73
C GLN A 102 19.76 -13.48 21.48
N PRO A 103 20.02 -14.44 22.40
CA PRO A 103 19.50 -15.80 22.33
C PRO A 103 17.96 -15.85 22.27
N ILE A 104 17.42 -16.61 21.30
CA ILE A 104 15.98 -16.81 21.08
C ILE A 104 15.56 -18.19 21.58
N PHE A 105 16.28 -19.23 21.18
CA PHE A 105 16.04 -20.60 21.63
C PHE A 105 17.30 -21.43 21.52
N GLU A 106 17.28 -22.56 22.21
CA GLU A 106 18.30 -23.60 22.14
C GLU A 106 17.72 -24.85 21.50
N MET A 107 18.53 -25.54 20.69
CA MET A 107 18.12 -26.79 20.09
C MET A 107 19.27 -27.83 20.09
N SER A 108 18.89 -29.07 20.08
CA SER A 108 19.78 -30.22 19.94
C SER A 108 19.62 -30.79 18.53
N SER A 109 20.72 -30.89 17.81
CA SER A 109 20.77 -31.44 16.45
C SER A 109 21.92 -32.44 16.32
N PRO A 110 21.67 -33.65 15.83
CA PRO A 110 22.74 -34.62 15.51
C PRO A 110 23.73 -34.07 14.48
N ASP A 111 23.23 -33.40 13.44
CA ASP A 111 24.05 -32.85 12.35
C ASP A 111 24.97 -31.73 12.86
N PHE A 112 24.47 -30.88 13.76
CA PHE A 112 25.30 -29.89 14.43
C PHE A 112 26.37 -30.50 15.29
N TYR A 113 26.06 -31.57 16.06
CA TYR A 113 27.07 -32.26 16.87
C TYR A 113 28.15 -32.91 16.02
N GLU A 114 27.79 -33.43 14.85
CA GLU A 114 28.75 -33.99 13.90
C GLU A 114 29.67 -32.90 13.35
N ALA A 115 29.13 -31.77 12.91
CA ALA A 115 29.92 -30.62 12.44
C ALA A 115 30.88 -30.08 13.54
N VAL A 116 30.41 -30.02 14.77
CA VAL A 116 31.23 -29.60 15.93
C VAL A 116 32.32 -30.59 16.20
N ARG A 117 32.05 -31.90 16.14
CA ARG A 117 33.04 -32.96 16.30
C ARG A 117 34.14 -32.84 15.24
N GLU A 118 33.76 -32.73 13.98
CA GLU A 118 34.70 -32.57 12.86
C GLU A 118 35.59 -31.33 13.03
N TYR A 119 35.01 -30.22 13.48
CA TYR A 119 35.76 -29.00 13.76
C TYR A 119 36.86 -29.22 14.83
N PHE A 120 36.52 -29.88 15.94
CA PHE A 120 37.53 -30.16 17.00
C PHE A 120 38.54 -31.18 16.58
N GLU A 121 38.16 -32.21 15.82
CA GLU A 121 39.12 -33.22 15.27
C GLU A 121 40.11 -32.52 14.32
N ASN A 122 39.63 -31.68 13.40
CA ASN A 122 40.49 -30.93 12.47
C ASN A 122 41.37 -29.89 13.18
N GLN A 123 40.88 -29.26 14.25
CA GLN A 123 41.67 -28.36 15.07
C GLN A 123 42.85 -29.06 15.74
N VAL A 124 42.63 -30.25 16.25
CA VAL A 124 43.68 -31.08 16.88
C VAL A 124 44.66 -31.59 15.82
N ALA A 125 44.18 -32.02 14.66
CA ALA A 125 45.02 -32.46 13.55
C ALA A 125 45.93 -31.33 13.05
N ASP A 126 45.42 -30.13 12.85
CA ASP A 126 46.21 -28.93 12.44
C ASP A 126 47.30 -28.62 13.47
N LYS A 127 46.97 -28.57 14.77
CA LYS A 127 47.94 -28.34 15.85
C LYS A 127 49.06 -29.40 15.85
N ASN A 128 48.70 -30.67 15.68
CA ASN A 128 49.66 -31.78 15.68
C ASN A 128 50.56 -31.73 14.44
N ALA A 129 49.99 -31.51 13.26
CA ALA A 129 50.74 -31.41 12.01
C ALA A 129 51.69 -30.19 12.02
N ALA A 130 51.25 -29.05 12.51
CA ALA A 130 52.08 -27.88 12.67
C ALA A 130 53.25 -28.12 13.65
N ALA A 131 52.99 -28.76 14.78
CA ALA A 131 54.06 -29.14 15.72
C ALA A 131 55.04 -30.15 15.14
N SER A 132 54.56 -31.10 14.33
CA SER A 132 55.40 -32.07 13.62
C SER A 132 56.28 -31.42 12.57
N LEU A 133 55.69 -30.51 11.76
CA LEU A 133 56.40 -29.76 10.76
C LEU A 133 57.55 -28.95 11.40
N LYS A 134 57.25 -28.21 12.47
CA LYS A 134 58.26 -27.43 13.19
C LYS A 134 59.46 -28.27 13.67
N ARG A 135 59.20 -29.48 14.16
CA ARG A 135 60.30 -30.42 14.56
C ARG A 135 61.10 -30.90 13.36
N ARG A 136 60.41 -31.26 12.26
CA ARG A 136 61.08 -31.73 11.01
C ARG A 136 61.86 -30.60 10.34
N GLU A 137 61.41 -29.37 10.39
CA GLU A 137 62.18 -28.20 9.92
C GLU A 137 63.51 -28.03 10.67
N ALA A 138 63.52 -28.15 12.00
CA ALA A 138 64.74 -28.11 12.79
C ALA A 138 65.72 -29.28 12.48
N MET A 139 65.16 -30.49 12.17
CA MET A 139 65.98 -31.63 11.75
C MET A 139 66.54 -31.45 10.33
N PHE A 140 65.81 -30.84 9.43
CA PHE A 140 66.24 -30.55 8.08
C PHE A 140 67.38 -29.49 8.09
N GLU A 141 67.19 -28.42 8.88
CA GLU A 141 68.27 -27.42 9.09
C GLU A 141 69.52 -28.00 9.68
N ALA A 142 69.40 -29.05 10.51
CA ALA A 142 70.52 -29.79 11.04
C ALA A 142 71.13 -30.82 10.05
N GLY A 143 70.60 -30.90 8.81
CA GLY A 143 71.09 -31.85 7.79
C GLY A 143 70.70 -33.31 8.03
N ILE A 144 69.70 -33.59 8.90
CA ILE A 144 69.28 -34.96 9.30
C ILE A 144 68.18 -35.50 8.38
N LEU A 145 67.37 -34.60 7.76
CA LEU A 145 66.25 -34.98 6.88
C LEU A 145 66.54 -34.64 5.43
N SER A 146 65.95 -35.41 4.51
CA SER A 146 66.00 -35.10 3.09
C SER A 146 64.95 -34.03 2.71
N GLU A 147 65.16 -33.37 1.56
CA GLU A 147 64.26 -32.36 0.98
C GLU A 147 62.87 -32.95 0.75
N ARG A 148 62.78 -34.18 0.29
CA ARG A 148 61.52 -34.88 0.10
C ARG A 148 60.72 -35.02 1.40
N GLU A 149 61.38 -35.41 2.51
CA GLU A 149 60.72 -35.63 3.80
C GLU A 149 60.20 -34.32 4.40
N ILE A 150 60.87 -33.18 4.16
CA ILE A 150 60.37 -31.89 4.63
C ILE A 150 59.23 -31.38 3.75
N GLU A 151 59.24 -31.62 2.42
CA GLU A 151 58.14 -31.29 1.53
C GLU A 151 56.87 -32.12 1.87
N GLU A 152 57.01 -33.43 2.16
CA GLU A 152 55.92 -34.27 2.63
C GLU A 152 55.31 -33.72 3.94
N ALA A 153 56.15 -33.28 4.87
CA ALA A 153 55.69 -32.69 6.14
C ALA A 153 54.97 -31.35 5.95
N ARG A 154 55.43 -30.53 5.02
CA ARG A 154 54.77 -29.27 4.65
C ARG A 154 53.37 -29.52 4.04
N ALA A 155 53.31 -30.47 3.10
CA ALA A 155 52.03 -30.83 2.48
C ALA A 155 51.04 -31.41 3.49
N GLU A 156 51.50 -32.22 4.45
CA GLU A 156 50.69 -32.75 5.55
C GLU A 156 50.12 -31.62 6.44
N ALA A 157 50.96 -30.64 6.80
CA ALA A 157 50.57 -29.49 7.62
C ALA A 157 49.58 -28.59 6.89
N ASP A 158 49.81 -28.31 5.59
CA ASP A 158 48.92 -27.51 4.77
C ASP A 158 47.55 -28.19 4.58
N ASN A 159 47.52 -29.51 4.37
CA ASN A 159 46.28 -30.28 4.28
C ASN A 159 45.47 -30.21 5.58
N ALA A 160 46.13 -30.40 6.73
CA ALA A 160 45.45 -30.33 8.04
C ALA A 160 44.93 -28.94 8.33
N ARG A 161 45.70 -27.89 7.98
CA ARG A 161 45.28 -26.48 8.11
C ARG A 161 44.07 -26.20 7.25
N ASN A 162 44.09 -26.64 6.00
CA ASN A 162 42.97 -26.43 5.07
C ASN A 162 41.69 -27.11 5.57
N ALA A 163 41.78 -28.38 6.07
CA ALA A 163 40.67 -29.10 6.65
C ALA A 163 40.06 -28.34 7.86
N TYR A 164 40.95 -27.85 8.75
CA TYR A 164 40.50 -27.06 9.90
C TYR A 164 39.82 -25.75 9.46
N GLN A 165 40.36 -25.02 8.47
CA GLN A 165 39.74 -23.80 7.96
C GLN A 165 38.40 -24.09 7.33
N MET A 166 38.25 -25.17 6.58
CA MET A 166 36.97 -25.56 5.97
C MET A 166 35.90 -25.89 7.03
N SER A 167 36.22 -26.68 8.03
CA SER A 167 35.28 -26.99 9.12
C SER A 167 34.91 -25.76 9.96
N ARG A 168 35.90 -24.85 10.15
CA ARG A 168 35.63 -23.52 10.79
C ARG A 168 34.68 -22.69 9.98
N MET A 169 34.85 -22.57 8.66
CA MET A 169 33.98 -21.84 7.78
C MET A 169 32.56 -22.43 7.76
N ALA A 170 32.44 -23.77 7.71
CA ALA A 170 31.16 -24.45 7.76
C ALA A 170 30.33 -24.08 9.00
N LEU A 171 30.96 -24.03 10.18
CA LEU A 171 30.27 -23.58 11.40
C LEU A 171 30.00 -22.09 11.47
N SER A 172 30.85 -21.26 10.84
CA SER A 172 30.67 -19.80 10.87
C SER A 172 29.40 -19.32 10.15
N VAL A 173 28.91 -20.07 9.16
CA VAL A 173 27.65 -19.79 8.44
C VAL A 173 26.46 -19.74 9.41
N TYR A 174 26.52 -20.50 10.49
CA TYR A 174 25.44 -20.58 11.49
C TYR A 174 25.58 -19.55 12.62
N HIS A 175 26.51 -18.61 12.50
CA HIS A 175 26.77 -17.55 13.49
C HIS A 175 27.08 -18.08 14.90
N VAL A 176 27.70 -19.28 14.98
CA VAL A 176 28.11 -19.88 16.24
C VAL A 176 29.39 -19.21 16.73
N ASP A 177 29.42 -18.85 18.02
CA ASP A 177 30.62 -18.35 18.68
C ASP A 177 31.62 -19.53 18.90
N LEU A 178 32.59 -19.66 17.99
CA LEU A 178 33.55 -20.74 17.98
C LEU A 178 34.51 -20.71 19.20
N ASP A 179 34.71 -19.52 19.80
CA ASP A 179 35.59 -19.37 20.95
C ASP A 179 34.94 -19.88 22.24
N ARG A 180 33.61 -19.94 22.28
CA ARG A 180 32.81 -20.46 23.39
C ARG A 180 32.21 -21.85 23.14
N LEU A 181 32.44 -22.37 21.93
CA LEU A 181 31.89 -23.66 21.54
C LEU A 181 32.51 -24.80 22.37
N GLN A 182 31.62 -25.66 22.90
CA GLN A 182 32.02 -26.84 23.62
C GLN A 182 31.42 -28.11 22.98
N PRO A 183 32.15 -29.24 22.95
CA PRO A 183 31.59 -30.49 22.48
C PRO A 183 30.32 -30.87 23.27
N GLY A 184 29.23 -31.19 22.57
CA GLY A 184 27.96 -31.58 23.18
C GLY A 184 27.08 -30.43 23.66
N ALA A 185 27.48 -29.17 23.50
CA ALA A 185 26.63 -28.01 23.78
C ALA A 185 25.49 -27.91 22.76
N PRO A 186 24.27 -27.55 23.17
CA PRO A 186 23.16 -27.26 22.23
C PRO A 186 23.50 -26.06 21.39
N ILE A 187 22.98 -26.03 20.17
CA ILE A 187 23.05 -24.82 19.33
C ILE A 187 22.13 -23.74 19.90
N THR A 188 22.62 -22.52 20.01
CA THR A 188 21.87 -21.37 20.44
C THR A 188 21.56 -20.50 19.21
N VAL A 189 20.29 -20.38 18.84
CA VAL A 189 19.84 -19.51 17.75
C VAL A 189 19.58 -18.12 18.31
N THR A 190 20.13 -17.11 17.62
CA THR A 190 20.09 -15.70 18.08
C THR A 190 19.22 -14.85 17.15
N ALA A 191 18.78 -13.70 17.66
CA ALA A 191 18.01 -12.72 16.91
C ALA A 191 18.88 -12.09 15.80
N PRO A 192 18.46 -12.13 14.52
CA PRO A 192 19.21 -11.50 13.43
C PRO A 192 19.11 -9.97 13.46
N ILE A 193 18.04 -9.41 14.02
CA ILE A 193 17.79 -7.97 14.16
C ILE A 193 17.29 -7.63 15.56
N SER A 194 17.42 -6.36 15.95
CA SER A 194 16.74 -5.84 17.13
C SER A 194 15.28 -5.52 16.79
N GLY A 195 14.35 -5.84 17.68
CA GLY A 195 12.93 -5.62 17.43
C GLY A 195 12.06 -6.32 18.47
N ARG A 196 10.80 -6.48 18.14
CA ARG A 196 9.83 -7.23 18.94
C ARG A 196 9.50 -8.55 18.28
N VAL A 197 9.34 -9.59 19.05
CA VAL A 197 8.85 -10.89 18.59
C VAL A 197 7.37 -10.76 18.25
N VAL A 198 7.02 -10.79 16.97
CA VAL A 198 5.64 -10.60 16.45
C VAL A 198 4.96 -11.92 16.10
N ALA A 199 5.74 -13.00 15.92
CA ALA A 199 5.24 -14.36 15.83
C ALA A 199 6.22 -15.29 16.56
N CYS A 200 5.71 -16.32 17.25
CA CYS A 200 6.51 -17.25 18.03
C CYS A 200 5.79 -18.60 18.11
N GLN A 201 6.41 -19.62 17.54
CA GLN A 201 5.93 -21.03 17.54
C GLN A 201 6.95 -21.96 18.21
N LEU A 202 7.69 -21.45 19.17
CA LEU A 202 8.74 -22.21 19.88
C LEU A 202 8.13 -23.11 20.95
N THR A 203 8.03 -24.41 20.68
CA THR A 203 7.56 -25.40 21.64
C THR A 203 8.71 -26.30 22.09
N PRO A 204 9.13 -26.25 23.36
CA PRO A 204 10.16 -27.15 23.87
C PRO A 204 9.76 -28.62 23.66
N GLY A 205 10.70 -29.41 23.20
CA GLY A 205 10.47 -30.83 22.87
C GLY A 205 10.03 -31.09 21.43
N GLN A 206 9.60 -30.08 20.69
CA GLN A 206 9.24 -30.23 19.28
C GLN A 206 10.47 -30.54 18.43
N TYR A 207 10.32 -31.50 17.51
CA TYR A 207 11.32 -31.79 16.49
C TYR A 207 10.98 -30.97 15.21
N LEU A 208 11.96 -30.27 14.71
CA LEU A 208 11.87 -29.47 13.49
C LEU A 208 12.79 -30.05 12.42
N LYS A 209 12.34 -30.04 11.19
CA LYS A 209 13.15 -30.38 10.02
C LYS A 209 13.88 -29.12 9.51
N GLU A 210 14.89 -29.32 8.68
CA GLU A 210 15.69 -28.25 8.09
C GLU A 210 14.83 -27.31 7.20
N ASP A 211 13.80 -27.87 6.55
CA ASP A 211 12.84 -27.15 5.70
C ASP A 211 11.58 -26.65 6.43
N ALA A 212 11.62 -26.63 7.78
CA ALA A 212 10.49 -26.15 8.58
C ALA A 212 10.25 -24.65 8.38
N ASP A 213 8.97 -24.25 8.48
CA ASP A 213 8.59 -22.84 8.49
C ASP A 213 9.33 -22.09 9.62
N PRO A 214 9.55 -20.76 9.45
CA PRO A 214 10.18 -19.95 10.47
C PRO A 214 9.47 -20.07 11.83
N VAL A 215 10.23 -20.30 12.88
CA VAL A 215 9.70 -20.54 14.24
C VAL A 215 9.43 -19.27 15.03
N ALA A 216 10.00 -18.16 14.61
CA ALA A 216 9.75 -16.86 15.17
C ALA A 216 9.92 -15.76 14.11
N THR A 217 9.21 -14.65 14.28
CA THR A 217 9.40 -13.46 13.45
C THR A 217 9.69 -12.28 14.37
N ILE A 218 10.73 -11.52 14.05
CA ILE A 218 11.15 -10.32 14.78
C ILE A 218 10.92 -9.14 13.85
N ALA A 219 10.26 -8.10 14.36
CA ALA A 219 9.99 -6.89 13.60
C ALA A 219 10.32 -5.63 14.41
N GLU A 220 10.97 -4.70 13.74
CA GLU A 220 11.16 -3.33 14.20
C GLU A 220 10.17 -2.44 13.45
N LEU A 221 9.12 -2.00 14.15
CA LEU A 221 7.96 -1.33 13.57
C LEU A 221 7.81 0.13 14.04
N SER A 222 8.86 0.77 14.52
CA SER A 222 8.85 2.21 14.86
C SER A 222 8.69 3.09 13.62
N ARG A 223 9.00 2.55 12.46
CA ARG A 223 8.74 3.10 11.13
C ARG A 223 8.20 1.99 10.26
N VAL A 224 7.28 2.35 9.39
CA VAL A 224 6.66 1.43 8.42
C VAL A 224 6.61 2.08 7.05
N TRP A 225 6.48 1.25 6.04
CA TRP A 225 6.13 1.69 4.71
C TRP A 225 4.63 1.59 4.49
N VAL A 226 4.10 2.55 3.73
CA VAL A 226 2.77 2.50 3.16
C VAL A 226 2.89 2.48 1.65
N SER A 227 2.41 1.41 1.04
CA SER A 227 2.35 1.22 -0.40
C SER A 227 0.99 1.70 -0.89
N ALA A 228 0.94 2.87 -1.55
CA ALA A 228 -0.27 3.45 -2.11
C ALA A 228 -0.38 3.13 -3.61
N GLN A 229 -1.58 2.73 -4.07
CA GLN A 229 -1.84 2.41 -5.46
C GLN A 229 -2.43 3.63 -6.19
N VAL A 230 -1.63 4.29 -7.02
CA VAL A 230 -2.02 5.50 -7.73
C VAL A 230 -2.34 5.20 -9.18
N ARG A 231 -3.55 5.56 -9.62
CA ARG A 231 -3.99 5.35 -11.01
C ARG A 231 -3.22 6.26 -11.98
N GLU A 232 -3.03 5.78 -13.21
CA GLU A 232 -2.34 6.47 -14.30
C GLU A 232 -2.72 7.96 -14.43
N GLY A 233 -4.01 8.27 -14.46
CA GLY A 233 -4.49 9.66 -14.59
C GLY A 233 -4.20 10.57 -13.38
N GLN A 234 -3.71 10.04 -12.27
CA GLN A 234 -3.40 10.80 -11.05
C GLN A 234 -1.90 10.92 -10.78
N ILE A 235 -1.06 10.19 -11.53
CA ILE A 235 0.40 10.15 -11.30
C ILE A 235 1.00 11.55 -11.36
N GLY A 236 0.58 12.38 -12.31
CA GLY A 236 1.07 13.75 -12.46
C GLY A 236 0.73 14.68 -11.28
N ARG A 237 -0.19 14.25 -10.40
CA ARG A 237 -0.60 15.00 -9.19
C ARG A 237 0.08 14.50 -7.92
N VAL A 238 0.83 13.39 -8.00
CA VAL A 238 1.66 12.90 -6.90
C VAL A 238 2.84 13.84 -6.74
N GLY A 239 3.11 14.25 -5.50
CA GLY A 239 4.30 15.03 -5.19
C GLY A 239 5.60 14.28 -5.53
N LYS A 240 6.70 15.02 -5.62
CA LYS A 240 8.03 14.41 -5.81
C LYS A 240 8.45 13.65 -4.55
N ALA A 241 9.45 12.77 -4.69
CA ALA A 241 10.09 12.16 -3.53
C ALA A 241 10.54 13.24 -2.53
N GLY A 242 10.19 13.04 -1.25
CA GLY A 242 10.38 14.01 -0.18
C GLY A 242 9.13 14.81 0.18
N SER A 243 8.09 14.85 -0.67
CA SER A 243 6.79 15.46 -0.35
C SER A 243 6.03 14.67 0.71
N LEU A 244 5.10 15.33 1.38
CA LEU A 244 4.27 14.75 2.43
C LEU A 244 2.90 14.37 1.86
N ALA A 245 2.33 13.31 2.43
CA ALA A 245 0.95 12.91 2.21
C ALA A 245 0.35 12.46 3.54
N GLU A 246 -0.96 12.50 3.67
CA GLU A 246 -1.64 12.01 4.85
C GLU A 246 -2.03 10.55 4.69
N VAL A 247 -1.78 9.77 5.73
CA VAL A 247 -2.16 8.36 5.81
C VAL A 247 -3.23 8.22 6.88
N LEU A 248 -4.41 7.81 6.49
CA LEU A 248 -5.58 7.62 7.34
C LEU A 248 -5.79 6.11 7.55
N PRO A 249 -5.47 5.57 8.74
CA PRO A 249 -5.77 4.17 9.04
C PRO A 249 -7.29 3.96 9.08
N ASP A 250 -7.80 2.90 8.44
CA ASP A 250 -9.24 2.60 8.47
C ASP A 250 -9.76 2.35 9.91
N ALA A 251 -8.88 1.90 10.80
CA ALA A 251 -9.19 1.69 12.22
C ALA A 251 -9.26 2.99 13.04
N ALA A 252 -8.70 4.10 12.56
CA ALA A 252 -8.67 5.40 13.23
C ALA A 252 -8.64 6.54 12.20
N PRO A 253 -9.73 6.77 11.46
CA PRO A 253 -9.77 7.74 10.35
C PRO A 253 -9.58 9.20 10.80
N ASP A 254 -9.84 9.49 12.06
CA ASP A 254 -9.69 10.83 12.64
C ASP A 254 -8.25 11.12 13.17
N SER A 255 -7.34 10.17 13.02
CA SER A 255 -5.95 10.27 13.48
C SER A 255 -4.99 10.10 12.30
N PRO A 256 -4.84 11.13 11.45
CA PRO A 256 -3.95 11.06 10.31
C PRO A 256 -2.49 10.91 10.73
N VAL A 257 -1.76 10.07 10.04
CA VAL A 257 -0.32 9.91 10.18
C VAL A 257 0.36 10.53 8.98
N GLU A 258 1.35 11.37 9.21
CA GLU A 258 2.13 11.96 8.12
C GLU A 258 3.03 10.89 7.48
N GLY A 259 2.95 10.77 6.16
CA GLY A 259 3.78 9.91 5.34
C GLY A 259 4.65 10.72 4.39
N LYS A 260 5.95 10.44 4.38
CA LYS A 260 6.89 11.04 3.43
C LYS A 260 7.05 10.16 2.21
N ILE A 261 6.80 10.68 1.01
CA ILE A 261 7.01 9.96 -0.23
C ILE A 261 8.50 9.65 -0.40
N VAL A 262 8.86 8.38 -0.44
CA VAL A 262 10.25 7.92 -0.64
C VAL A 262 10.50 7.39 -2.05
N TYR A 263 9.45 6.89 -2.70
CA TYR A 263 9.56 6.36 -4.05
C TYR A 263 8.23 6.51 -4.79
N VAL A 264 8.30 6.87 -6.06
CA VAL A 264 7.18 6.85 -6.99
C VAL A 264 7.53 5.85 -8.08
N GLY A 265 6.71 4.82 -8.25
CA GLY A 265 6.94 3.74 -9.20
C GLY A 265 7.00 4.25 -10.64
N GLU A 266 7.97 3.74 -11.39
CA GLU A 266 8.17 4.06 -12.81
C GLU A 266 7.48 3.07 -13.75
N ILE A 267 6.99 1.96 -13.19
CA ILE A 267 6.31 0.90 -13.92
C ILE A 267 4.83 0.90 -13.53
N LEU A 268 3.98 0.82 -14.54
CA LEU A 268 2.54 0.70 -14.37
C LEU A 268 2.16 -0.78 -14.35
N ASP A 269 1.37 -1.19 -13.39
CA ASP A 269 0.74 -2.50 -13.39
C ASP A 269 -0.35 -2.54 -14.47
N GLU A 270 -0.22 -3.43 -15.44
CA GLU A 270 -1.11 -3.52 -16.60
C GLU A 270 -2.54 -3.94 -16.26
N GLN A 271 -2.72 -4.70 -15.17
CA GLN A 271 -4.03 -5.21 -14.76
C GLN A 271 -4.83 -4.15 -14.02
N THR A 272 -4.19 -3.46 -13.08
CA THR A 272 -4.82 -2.44 -12.23
C THR A 272 -4.71 -1.04 -12.81
N ARG A 273 -3.86 -0.81 -13.81
CA ARG A 273 -3.49 0.50 -14.39
C ARG A 273 -3.10 1.50 -13.31
N SER A 274 -2.34 1.03 -12.35
CA SER A 274 -1.85 1.83 -11.24
C SER A 274 -0.35 1.66 -11.06
N THR A 275 0.29 2.65 -10.46
CA THR A 275 1.69 2.56 -10.02
C THR A 275 1.76 2.61 -8.50
N GLU A 276 2.80 1.99 -7.96
CA GLU A 276 3.04 1.98 -6.52
C GLU A 276 3.76 3.25 -6.11
N VAL A 277 3.23 3.94 -5.10
CA VAL A 277 3.89 5.05 -4.43
C VAL A 277 4.19 4.63 -3.00
N MET A 278 5.47 4.65 -2.64
CA MET A 278 5.93 4.23 -1.32
C MET A 278 6.11 5.43 -0.41
N LEU A 279 5.47 5.38 0.75
CA LEU A 279 5.59 6.38 1.80
C LEU A 279 6.25 5.79 3.02
N GLU A 280 7.15 6.54 3.66
CA GLU A 280 7.70 6.23 4.96
C GLU A 280 6.91 6.97 6.04
N CYS A 281 6.38 6.23 7.01
CA CYS A 281 5.57 6.76 8.11
C CYS A 281 6.26 6.46 9.45
N ALA A 282 6.33 7.47 10.31
CA ALA A 282 6.67 7.28 11.71
C ALA A 282 5.55 6.51 12.42
N ASN A 283 5.89 5.52 13.24
CA ASN A 283 4.94 4.63 13.88
C ASN A 283 5.31 4.32 15.35
N ALA A 284 5.69 5.35 16.09
CA ALA A 284 6.08 5.20 17.50
C ALA A 284 4.94 4.60 18.35
N ASP A 285 3.71 5.03 18.08
CA ASP A 285 2.50 4.59 18.79
C ASP A 285 1.93 3.26 18.25
N ARG A 286 2.56 2.69 17.21
CA ARG A 286 2.17 1.41 16.57
C ARG A 286 0.72 1.37 16.09
N GLN A 287 0.21 2.50 15.64
CA GLN A 287 -1.12 2.61 15.03
C GLN A 287 -1.16 1.91 13.68
N LEU A 288 -0.06 1.99 12.92
CA LEU A 288 0.10 1.32 11.61
C LEU A 288 0.69 -0.07 11.83
N ARG A 289 -0.09 -1.11 11.54
CA ARG A 289 0.38 -2.50 11.62
C ARG A 289 0.53 -3.06 10.21
N PRO A 290 1.64 -3.75 9.91
CA PRO A 290 1.78 -4.44 8.63
C PRO A 290 0.55 -5.31 8.31
N GLY A 291 0.08 -5.23 7.06
CA GLY A 291 -1.14 -5.88 6.58
C GLY A 291 -2.41 -5.05 6.71
N MET A 292 -2.39 -3.90 7.40
CA MET A 292 -3.54 -2.98 7.43
C MET A 292 -3.72 -2.29 6.09
N PHE A 293 -4.98 -2.05 5.71
CA PHE A 293 -5.35 -1.10 4.67
C PHE A 293 -5.47 0.30 5.25
N VAL A 294 -5.14 1.29 4.44
CA VAL A 294 -5.16 2.70 4.80
C VAL A 294 -5.64 3.52 3.60
N THR A 295 -6.21 4.66 3.86
CA THR A 295 -6.48 5.68 2.83
C THR A 295 -5.32 6.67 2.82
N VAL A 296 -4.73 6.89 1.65
CA VAL A 296 -3.66 7.88 1.46
C VAL A 296 -4.23 9.09 0.74
N VAL A 297 -4.03 10.28 1.30
CA VAL A 297 -4.44 11.56 0.72
C VAL A 297 -3.19 12.27 0.21
N PHE A 298 -3.11 12.43 -1.09
CA PHE A 298 -2.06 13.21 -1.72
C PHE A 298 -2.55 14.64 -1.94
N HIS A 299 -1.81 15.60 -1.41
CA HIS A 299 -2.06 17.03 -1.61
C HIS A 299 -1.28 17.49 -2.84
N ALA A 300 -2.01 17.85 -3.88
CA ALA A 300 -1.41 18.51 -5.03
C ALA A 300 -1.27 20.02 -4.75
N PRO A 301 -0.28 20.71 -5.35
CA PRO A 301 -0.22 22.16 -5.29
C PRO A 301 -1.55 22.76 -5.74
N GLN A 302 -1.95 23.88 -5.12
CA GLN A 302 -3.14 24.60 -5.56
C GLN A 302 -3.07 24.85 -7.07
N ALA A 303 -4.05 24.31 -7.79
CA ALA A 303 -4.14 24.48 -9.22
C ALA A 303 -5.11 25.64 -9.50
N SER A 304 -4.73 26.54 -10.41
CA SER A 304 -5.66 27.51 -10.95
C SER A 304 -6.51 26.84 -12.02
N ALA A 305 -7.82 26.88 -11.86
CA ALA A 305 -8.76 26.30 -12.80
C ALA A 305 -10.06 27.12 -12.85
N LEU A 306 -10.84 26.90 -13.89
CA LEU A 306 -12.18 27.48 -13.95
C LEU A 306 -13.07 26.72 -12.97
N LEU A 307 -13.64 27.44 -12.00
CA LEU A 307 -14.52 26.88 -10.99
C LEU A 307 -15.96 27.28 -11.26
N ILE A 308 -16.86 26.31 -11.19
CA ILE A 308 -18.30 26.52 -11.32
C ILE A 308 -19.04 25.77 -10.22
N PRO A 309 -20.23 26.22 -9.80
CA PRO A 309 -21.05 25.49 -8.86
C PRO A 309 -21.42 24.10 -9.38
N ALA A 310 -21.34 23.09 -8.54
CA ALA A 310 -21.68 21.71 -8.93
C ALA A 310 -23.12 21.56 -9.44
N LYS A 311 -24.04 22.41 -8.94
CA LYS A 311 -25.45 22.50 -9.37
C LYS A 311 -25.64 23.08 -10.78
N ALA A 312 -24.62 23.70 -11.37
CA ALA A 312 -24.61 24.16 -12.75
C ALA A 312 -24.36 23.03 -13.77
N VAL A 313 -23.92 21.88 -13.30
CA VAL A 313 -23.56 20.74 -14.16
C VAL A 313 -24.68 19.70 -14.17
N PHE A 314 -25.15 19.38 -15.36
CA PHE A 314 -26.23 18.41 -15.60
C PHE A 314 -25.67 17.14 -16.22
N GLN A 315 -26.34 16.03 -15.92
CA GLN A 315 -26.01 14.73 -16.53
C GLN A 315 -26.87 14.55 -17.79
N GLY A 316 -26.24 14.46 -18.96
CA GLY A 316 -26.88 14.06 -20.19
C GLY A 316 -26.70 12.55 -20.47
N GLU A 317 -27.22 12.06 -21.59
CA GLU A 317 -27.16 10.66 -21.97
C GLU A 317 -25.70 10.15 -22.16
N GLN A 318 -24.83 10.96 -22.75
CA GLN A 318 -23.45 10.58 -23.08
C GLN A 318 -22.40 11.36 -22.32
N SER A 319 -22.72 12.59 -21.86
CA SER A 319 -21.76 13.47 -21.21
C SER A 319 -22.45 14.42 -20.22
N ARG A 320 -21.65 15.02 -19.35
CA ARG A 320 -22.09 16.14 -18.52
C ARG A 320 -22.12 17.40 -19.36
N TYR A 321 -23.06 18.29 -19.11
CA TYR A 321 -23.20 19.54 -19.83
C TYR A 321 -23.57 20.69 -18.88
N VAL A 322 -23.36 21.91 -19.36
CA VAL A 322 -23.80 23.17 -18.75
C VAL A 322 -24.60 23.98 -19.75
N TYR A 323 -25.39 24.92 -19.26
CA TYR A 323 -26.03 25.89 -20.10
C TYR A 323 -25.19 27.17 -20.16
N VAL A 324 -24.66 27.49 -21.34
CA VAL A 324 -23.88 28.72 -21.61
C VAL A 324 -24.80 29.77 -22.23
N GLU A 325 -24.81 31.00 -21.70
CA GLU A 325 -25.58 32.12 -22.21
C GLU A 325 -24.94 32.62 -23.51
N LEU A 326 -25.67 32.56 -24.62
CA LEU A 326 -25.31 33.16 -25.90
C LEU A 326 -25.78 34.61 -25.95
N ASP A 327 -27.06 34.81 -25.58
CA ASP A 327 -27.76 36.10 -25.46
C ASP A 327 -28.69 36.03 -24.24
N PRO A 328 -29.25 37.16 -23.75
CA PRO A 328 -30.19 37.15 -22.64
C PRO A 328 -31.35 36.17 -22.86
N LEU A 329 -31.51 35.19 -21.95
CA LEU A 329 -32.50 34.10 -22.00
C LEU A 329 -32.35 33.14 -23.19
N HIS A 330 -31.19 33.13 -23.82
CA HIS A 330 -30.82 32.21 -24.88
C HIS A 330 -29.57 31.47 -24.49
N PHE A 331 -29.65 30.14 -24.34
CA PHE A 331 -28.60 29.29 -23.79
C PHE A 331 -28.27 28.15 -24.75
N GLU A 332 -27.03 27.72 -24.73
CA GLU A 332 -26.54 26.55 -25.44
C GLU A 332 -26.20 25.45 -24.42
N ARG A 333 -26.65 24.21 -24.68
CA ARG A 333 -26.15 23.01 -23.96
C ARG A 333 -24.74 22.66 -24.46
N ARG A 334 -23.75 22.95 -23.64
CA ARG A 334 -22.37 22.65 -24.00
C ARG A 334 -21.80 21.52 -23.18
N PRO A 335 -21.27 20.46 -23.82
CA PRO A 335 -20.64 19.34 -23.09
C PRO A 335 -19.38 19.82 -22.39
N VAL A 336 -19.19 19.39 -21.13
CA VAL A 336 -18.04 19.74 -20.30
C VAL A 336 -17.44 18.52 -19.63
N ARG A 337 -16.13 18.58 -19.42
CA ARG A 337 -15.44 17.64 -18.55
C ARG A 337 -15.13 18.35 -17.23
N VAL A 338 -15.62 17.79 -16.14
CA VAL A 338 -15.47 18.40 -14.81
C VAL A 338 -14.98 17.37 -13.80
N GLU A 339 -14.24 17.85 -12.81
CA GLU A 339 -13.79 17.10 -11.63
C GLU A 339 -14.25 17.82 -10.36
N SER A 340 -14.46 17.07 -9.27
CA SER A 340 -14.87 17.69 -8.00
C SER A 340 -13.74 18.57 -7.46
N ALA A 341 -14.08 19.81 -7.08
CA ALA A 341 -13.15 20.74 -6.46
C ALA A 341 -13.40 20.92 -4.95
N GLY A 342 -14.37 20.18 -4.38
CA GLY A 342 -14.77 20.35 -2.97
C GLY A 342 -15.77 21.51 -2.80
N GLU A 343 -16.30 21.67 -1.58
CA GLU A 343 -17.17 22.80 -1.17
C GLU A 343 -18.36 23.08 -2.10
N GLY A 344 -18.89 22.08 -2.79
CA GLY A 344 -20.01 22.24 -3.73
C GLY A 344 -19.62 22.88 -5.07
N GLN A 345 -18.32 22.94 -5.37
CA GLN A 345 -17.77 23.42 -6.64
C GLN A 345 -17.16 22.26 -7.45
N VAL A 346 -17.06 22.49 -8.76
CA VAL A 346 -16.37 21.62 -9.70
C VAL A 346 -15.37 22.42 -10.52
N CYS A 347 -14.22 21.78 -10.79
CA CYS A 347 -13.20 22.29 -11.69
C CYS A 347 -13.55 21.87 -13.13
N VAL A 348 -13.52 22.81 -14.06
CA VAL A 348 -13.74 22.57 -15.48
C VAL A 348 -12.41 22.23 -16.15
N LEU A 349 -12.31 20.99 -16.65
CA LEU A 349 -11.14 20.50 -17.38
C LEU A 349 -11.19 20.87 -18.87
N SER A 350 -12.39 20.94 -19.45
CA SER A 350 -12.59 21.36 -20.85
C SER A 350 -14.06 21.70 -21.11
N GLY A 351 -14.30 22.54 -22.12
CA GLY A 351 -15.63 22.90 -22.60
C GLY A 351 -16.08 24.31 -22.26
N LEU A 352 -15.38 25.06 -21.39
CA LEU A 352 -15.63 26.43 -21.05
C LEU A 352 -14.37 27.28 -21.09
N SER A 353 -14.58 28.59 -21.30
CA SER A 353 -13.55 29.64 -21.24
C SER A 353 -13.84 30.62 -20.11
N GLU A 354 -12.81 31.29 -19.61
CA GLU A 354 -12.95 32.30 -18.59
C GLU A 354 -13.79 33.49 -19.13
N GLY A 355 -14.72 33.95 -18.30
CA GLY A 355 -15.62 35.05 -18.64
C GLY A 355 -16.90 34.63 -19.35
N GLU A 356 -17.03 33.38 -19.82
CA GLU A 356 -18.31 32.86 -20.33
C GLU A 356 -19.37 32.88 -19.22
N ARG A 357 -20.61 33.19 -19.59
CA ARG A 357 -21.72 33.23 -18.64
C ARG A 357 -22.49 31.93 -18.68
N ILE A 358 -22.70 31.31 -17.53
CA ILE A 358 -23.42 30.05 -17.40
C ILE A 358 -24.59 30.16 -16.44
N ILE A 359 -25.58 29.27 -16.58
CA ILE A 359 -26.61 29.12 -15.55
C ILE A 359 -25.98 28.44 -14.32
N ALA A 360 -25.69 29.25 -13.31
CA ALA A 360 -25.11 28.78 -12.04
C ALA A 360 -26.15 28.11 -11.14
N ASP A 361 -27.43 28.54 -11.20
CA ASP A 361 -28.56 27.95 -10.48
C ASP A 361 -29.86 28.02 -11.28
N GLY A 362 -30.81 27.14 -10.97
CA GLY A 362 -32.13 27.12 -11.62
C GLY A 362 -32.16 26.37 -12.97
N GLY A 363 -31.04 25.93 -13.50
CA GLY A 363 -31.00 25.21 -14.78
C GLY A 363 -31.81 23.89 -14.81
N ILE A 364 -32.13 23.32 -13.65
CA ILE A 364 -33.00 22.16 -13.53
C ILE A 364 -34.43 22.42 -14.09
N TYR A 365 -34.88 23.66 -14.12
CA TYR A 365 -36.20 24.02 -14.70
C TYR A 365 -36.19 23.96 -16.22
N LEU A 366 -35.03 23.81 -16.87
CA LEU A 366 -34.84 23.65 -18.30
C LEU A 366 -34.62 22.17 -18.71
N SER A 367 -34.66 21.23 -17.76
CA SER A 367 -34.63 19.79 -18.08
C SER A 367 -36.03 19.35 -18.54
N GLU A 368 -36.08 18.52 -19.60
CA GLU A 368 -37.31 17.86 -20.05
C GLU A 368 -37.84 16.85 -19.04
#